data_c5b081acc6c8e69003cd87aca11798ae
#
_entry.id   c5b081acc6c8e69003cd87aca11798ae
#
_cell.length_a   1.000
_cell.length_b   1.000
_cell.length_c   1.000
_cell.angle_alpha   90.00
_cell.angle_beta   90.00
_cell.angle_gamma   90.00
#
_symmetry.space_group_name_H-M   'P 1'
#
loop_
_entity.id
_entity.type
_entity.pdbx_description
1 polymer ?
#
loop_
_entity_poly.entity_id
_entity_poly.type
_entity_poly.pdbx_seq_one_letter_code
_entity_poly.pdbx_strand_id
1 'polypeptide(L)'
;KLLAEIVKKVVPEFQDASIDDIANKYIEGTPLVGSVPVNPGLTNAVPSKISGDRNEDGAPKEGYITYDILFHARAPGTGEPITLIINVEAQRTQKESTLTYHLMKRAVFYACRLISSQKEREFEGKDYNSIKKIYSIWICMDSPNRDSYINRYRLEEKHLLHRYKESQENYDLVNIVLISLGEKADKDRLIHLLQVLFTESQQTFDSKRNILQEEYHIEMTPEMEQEMSTMCNLSLNISEEALNRGLAQGRKEGRAEGRAEGRLEGLNETAVRLLSMGLSVEDVSKGTSLPLETVEEIKKQIEETKA
;
A
#
# COMPACT_ATOMS: atom_id res chain seq x y z
N LYS A 1 21.46 8.97 0.44
CA LYS A 1 20.76 10.21 0.06
C LYS A 1 19.23 10.01 -0.01
N LEU A 2 18.70 8.97 -0.64
CA LEU A 2 17.25 8.73 -0.70
C LEU A 2 16.61 8.76 0.70
N LEU A 3 17.13 7.99 1.65
CA LEU A 3 16.64 8.00 3.03
C LEU A 3 16.74 9.39 3.67
N ALA A 4 17.77 10.15 3.34
CA ALA A 4 17.95 11.52 3.85
C ALA A 4 16.87 12.48 3.33
N GLU A 5 16.47 12.38 2.06
CA GLU A 5 15.35 13.14 1.49
C GLU A 5 14.03 12.81 2.21
N ILE A 6 13.77 11.52 2.44
CA ILE A 6 12.58 11.07 3.18
C ILE A 6 12.60 11.63 4.61
N VAL A 7 13.66 11.37 5.35
CA VAL A 7 13.81 11.77 6.75
C VAL A 7 13.70 13.28 6.91
N LYS A 8 14.40 14.07 6.08
CA LYS A 8 14.32 15.53 6.09
C LYS A 8 12.88 16.05 5.95
N LYS A 9 12.08 15.42 5.09
CA LYS A 9 10.71 15.88 4.82
C LYS A 9 9.73 15.52 5.93
N VAL A 10 9.85 14.30 6.50
CA VAL A 10 8.78 13.76 7.35
C VAL A 10 9.14 13.67 8.83
N VAL A 11 10.41 13.82 9.19
CA VAL A 11 10.91 13.78 10.56
C VAL A 11 11.29 15.21 10.98
N PRO A 12 10.48 15.88 11.82
CA PRO A 12 10.69 17.30 12.17
C PRO A 12 12.07 17.61 12.75
N GLU A 13 12.65 16.66 13.46
CA GLU A 13 13.97 16.78 14.09
C GLU A 13 15.10 17.03 13.08
N PHE A 14 14.87 16.72 11.80
CA PHE A 14 15.84 16.94 10.71
C PHE A 14 15.49 18.07 9.76
N GLN A 15 14.40 18.80 10.01
CA GLN A 15 13.90 19.81 9.07
C GLN A 15 14.93 20.87 8.70
N ASP A 16 15.78 21.28 9.65
CA ASP A 16 16.80 22.31 9.45
C ASP A 16 18.17 21.73 9.00
N ALA A 17 18.34 20.41 9.00
CA ALA A 17 19.57 19.77 8.59
C ALA A 17 19.70 19.71 7.05
N SER A 18 20.93 19.73 6.53
CA SER A 18 21.16 19.50 5.10
C SER A 18 21.02 18.01 4.75
N ILE A 19 20.67 17.70 3.50
CA ILE A 19 20.56 16.30 3.01
C ILE A 19 21.91 15.57 3.18
N ASP A 20 23.01 16.25 2.90
CA ASP A 20 24.35 15.66 3.02
C ASP A 20 24.73 15.40 4.49
N ASP A 21 24.35 16.27 5.41
CA ASP A 21 24.56 16.02 6.84
C ASP A 21 23.72 14.86 7.35
N ILE A 22 22.45 14.78 6.92
CA ILE A 22 21.58 13.65 7.29
C ILE A 22 22.18 12.34 6.78
N ALA A 23 22.58 12.31 5.51
CA ALA A 23 23.11 11.10 4.87
C ALA A 23 24.45 10.63 5.47
N ASN A 24 25.33 11.56 5.86
CA ASN A 24 26.71 11.24 6.20
C ASN A 24 27.01 11.30 7.71
N LYS A 25 26.18 12.02 8.51
CA LYS A 25 26.48 12.25 9.93
C LYS A 25 25.41 11.73 10.87
N TYR A 26 24.14 11.77 10.45
CA TYR A 26 23.01 11.53 11.35
C TYR A 26 22.35 10.16 11.21
N ILE A 27 22.50 9.47 10.08
CA ILE A 27 22.12 8.07 9.95
C ILE A 27 23.24 7.21 10.51
N GLU A 28 22.93 6.39 11.53
CA GLU A 28 23.93 5.54 12.18
C GLU A 28 24.08 4.22 11.42
N GLY A 29 25.34 3.87 11.14
CA GLY A 29 25.70 2.63 10.49
C GLY A 29 25.21 2.51 9.05
N THR A 30 25.12 1.28 8.56
CA THR A 30 24.50 0.97 7.27
C THR A 30 23.08 0.53 7.51
N PRO A 31 22.07 1.20 6.95
CA PRO A 31 20.68 0.77 7.06
C PRO A 31 20.52 -0.69 6.64
N LEU A 32 19.85 -1.49 7.46
CA LEU A 32 19.52 -2.86 7.11
C LEU A 32 18.37 -2.86 6.11
N VAL A 33 18.61 -3.47 4.97
CA VAL A 33 17.60 -3.70 3.95
C VAL A 33 17.17 -5.14 4.01
N GLY A 34 15.88 -5.40 4.20
CA GLY A 34 15.32 -6.73 4.15
C GLY A 34 15.41 -7.29 2.74
N SER A 35 15.99 -8.47 2.59
CA SER A 35 16.18 -9.11 1.27
C SER A 35 14.93 -9.80 0.71
N VAL A 36 13.77 -9.65 1.36
CA VAL A 36 12.54 -10.34 0.93
C VAL A 36 11.35 -9.39 1.08
N PRO A 37 10.57 -9.16 0.00
CA PRO A 37 9.32 -8.43 0.11
C PRO A 37 8.38 -9.17 1.06
N VAL A 38 7.80 -8.45 2.02
CA VAL A 38 6.83 -8.99 2.97
C VAL A 38 5.57 -9.39 2.20
N ASN A 39 5.44 -10.67 1.89
CA ASN A 39 4.20 -11.21 1.36
C ASN A 39 3.13 -11.22 2.47
N PRO A 40 1.89 -10.79 2.20
CA PRO A 40 0.82 -10.85 3.18
C PRO A 40 0.65 -12.29 3.69
N GLY A 41 0.82 -12.49 5.01
CA GLY A 41 0.54 -13.77 5.66
C GLY A 41 1.67 -14.81 5.70
N LEU A 42 2.88 -14.50 5.22
CA LEU A 42 4.03 -15.41 5.34
C LEU A 42 5.08 -14.86 6.31
N THR A 43 5.40 -15.65 7.32
CA THR A 43 6.56 -15.46 8.18
C THR A 43 7.81 -15.91 7.41
N ASN A 44 8.72 -14.98 7.11
CA ASN A 44 9.97 -15.30 6.45
C ASN A 44 10.96 -15.88 7.47
N ALA A 45 11.26 -17.15 7.33
CA ALA A 45 12.33 -17.80 8.04
C ALA A 45 13.52 -17.93 7.09
N VAL A 46 14.53 -17.07 7.18
CA VAL A 46 15.98 -17.37 7.04
C VAL A 46 16.80 -16.08 7.27
N PRO A 47 17.74 -16.03 8.20
CA PRO A 47 18.62 -14.88 8.37
C PRO A 47 19.89 -15.03 7.54
N SER A 48 20.16 -14.10 6.62
CA SER A 48 21.53 -13.89 6.14
C SER A 48 22.25 -12.91 7.07
N LYS A 49 23.42 -13.30 7.55
CA LYS A 49 24.26 -12.52 8.47
C LYS A 49 24.74 -11.22 7.85
N ILE A 50 24.24 -10.10 8.35
CA ILE A 50 24.93 -8.81 8.25
C ILE A 50 24.92 -8.22 9.65
N SER A 51 26.09 -7.76 10.14
CA SER A 51 26.25 -7.09 11.42
C SER A 51 25.67 -5.69 11.34
N GLY A 52 24.48 -5.50 11.84
CA GLY A 52 23.70 -4.29 11.95
C GLY A 52 22.54 -4.56 12.88
N ASP A 53 21.66 -3.59 13.09
CA ASP A 53 20.42 -3.82 13.82
C ASP A 53 19.62 -4.94 13.15
N ARG A 54 19.09 -5.86 13.94
CA ARG A 54 18.24 -6.93 13.42
C ARG A 54 16.94 -6.32 12.94
N ASN A 55 16.63 -6.48 11.67
CA ASN A 55 15.36 -6.05 11.10
C ASN A 55 14.19 -7.02 11.37
N GLU A 56 14.43 -8.06 12.20
CA GLU A 56 13.44 -9.03 12.63
C GLU A 56 13.10 -8.84 14.11
N ASP A 57 11.82 -8.79 14.43
CA ASP A 57 11.32 -8.77 15.79
C ASP A 57 10.39 -9.96 16.04
N GLY A 58 10.79 -10.83 16.93
CA GLY A 58 10.06 -12.05 17.28
C GLY A 58 9.67 -12.08 18.75
N ALA A 59 8.39 -12.26 19.04
CA ALA A 59 7.91 -12.61 20.36
C ALA A 59 7.42 -14.06 20.38
N PRO A 60 7.61 -14.79 21.49
CA PRO A 60 7.11 -16.14 21.64
C PRO A 60 5.59 -16.18 21.35
N LYS A 61 5.18 -17.00 20.37
CA LYS A 61 3.79 -17.21 19.91
C LYS A 61 3.18 -16.09 19.03
N GLU A 62 3.88 -14.99 18.75
CA GLU A 62 3.33 -13.88 17.92
C GLU A 62 3.90 -13.84 16.50
N GLY A 63 4.88 -14.69 16.19
CA GLY A 63 5.58 -14.70 14.89
C GLY A 63 6.65 -13.62 14.77
N TYR A 64 7.34 -13.60 13.64
CA TYR A 64 8.36 -12.62 13.31
C TYR A 64 7.75 -11.51 12.45
N ILE A 65 8.17 -10.27 12.72
CA ILE A 65 7.94 -9.12 11.84
C ILE A 65 9.27 -8.76 11.24
N THR A 66 9.30 -8.60 9.92
CA THR A 66 10.47 -8.11 9.20
C THR A 66 10.18 -6.70 8.73
N TYR A 67 11.10 -5.79 8.97
CA TYR A 67 11.06 -4.41 8.48
C TYR A 67 11.84 -4.33 7.16
N ASP A 68 11.30 -3.59 6.18
CA ASP A 68 12.00 -3.44 4.89
C ASP A 68 13.32 -2.69 5.07
N ILE A 69 13.31 -1.57 5.78
CA ILE A 69 14.51 -0.80 6.13
C ILE A 69 14.38 -0.34 7.58
N LEU A 70 15.32 -0.71 8.43
CA LEU A 70 15.40 -0.30 9.83
C LEU A 70 16.77 0.33 10.12
N PHE A 71 16.79 1.47 10.77
CA PHE A 71 18.03 2.14 11.17
C PHE A 71 17.83 3.10 12.35
N HIS A 72 18.93 3.43 13.01
CA HIS A 72 18.99 4.49 13.98
C HIS A 72 19.44 5.80 13.34
N ALA A 73 18.92 6.91 13.81
CA ALA A 73 19.36 8.24 13.40
C ALA A 73 19.51 9.16 14.62
N ARG A 74 20.55 9.98 14.62
CA ARG A 74 20.79 10.98 15.66
C ARG A 74 20.36 12.35 15.15
N ALA A 75 19.24 12.84 15.67
CA ALA A 75 18.79 14.17 15.30
C ALA A 75 19.69 15.25 15.90
N PRO A 76 20.00 16.33 15.15
CA PRO A 76 20.69 17.48 15.69
C PRO A 76 19.79 18.15 16.74
N GLY A 77 20.29 18.30 17.94
CA GLY A 77 19.58 18.95 19.04
C GLY A 77 20.39 20.09 19.65
N THR A 78 19.76 20.87 20.52
CA THR A 78 20.43 21.92 21.30
C THR A 78 21.24 21.37 22.49
N GLY A 79 21.25 20.07 22.69
CA GLY A 79 21.93 19.34 23.74
C GLY A 79 22.48 18.01 23.24
N GLU A 80 22.23 16.94 24.00
CA GLU A 80 22.55 15.57 23.57
C GLU A 80 21.74 15.20 22.33
N PRO A 81 22.35 14.52 21.33
CA PRO A 81 21.64 14.06 20.16
C PRO A 81 20.50 13.10 20.52
N ILE A 82 19.32 13.35 19.99
CA ILE A 82 18.15 12.47 20.18
C ILE A 82 18.31 11.28 19.23
N THR A 83 18.43 10.09 19.78
CA THR A 83 18.43 8.86 18.97
C THR A 83 17.00 8.47 18.61
N LEU A 84 16.77 8.32 17.31
CA LEU A 84 15.50 7.91 16.74
C LEU A 84 15.66 6.52 16.12
N ILE A 85 14.60 5.71 16.19
CA ILE A 85 14.50 4.45 15.44
C ILE A 85 13.57 4.70 14.28
N ILE A 86 14.06 4.51 13.06
CA ILE A 86 13.31 4.78 11.84
C ILE A 86 13.16 3.49 11.04
N ASN A 87 11.92 3.16 10.73
CA ASN A 87 11.54 2.09 9.84
C ASN A 87 10.90 2.69 8.58
N VAL A 88 11.28 2.19 7.41
CA VAL A 88 10.69 2.56 6.13
C VAL A 88 10.16 1.30 5.46
N GLU A 89 8.89 1.31 5.12
CA GLU A 89 8.17 0.20 4.48
C GLU A 89 7.71 0.63 3.08
N ALA A 90 7.94 -0.20 2.08
CA ALA A 90 7.43 -0.01 0.73
C ALA A 90 6.15 -0.83 0.51
N GLN A 91 5.04 -0.16 0.24
CA GLN A 91 3.74 -0.78 0.08
C GLN A 91 3.19 -0.53 -1.34
N ARG A 92 3.03 -1.59 -2.11
CA ARG A 92 2.60 -1.49 -3.51
C ARG A 92 1.19 -0.92 -3.68
N THR A 93 0.25 -1.32 -2.82
CA THR A 93 -1.13 -0.86 -2.88
C THR A 93 -1.74 -0.70 -1.49
N GLN A 94 -2.67 0.24 -1.37
CA GLN A 94 -3.50 0.45 -0.18
C GLN A 94 -4.91 -0.15 -0.33
N LYS A 95 -5.24 -0.74 -1.50
CA LYS A 95 -6.58 -1.27 -1.79
C LYS A 95 -6.89 -2.47 -0.90
N GLU A 96 -7.93 -2.37 -0.08
CA GLU A 96 -8.36 -3.43 0.84
C GLU A 96 -8.77 -4.71 0.11
N SER A 97 -9.32 -4.59 -1.10
CA SER A 97 -9.64 -5.76 -1.94
C SER A 97 -8.41 -6.61 -2.28
N THR A 98 -7.22 -6.02 -2.25
CA THR A 98 -5.94 -6.71 -2.49
C THR A 98 -5.27 -7.13 -1.19
N LEU A 99 -5.28 -6.25 -0.17
CA LEU A 99 -4.58 -6.47 1.11
C LEU A 99 -5.37 -7.35 2.08
N THR A 100 -6.70 -7.46 1.96
CA THR A 100 -7.59 -8.11 2.93
C THR A 100 -7.62 -7.47 4.33
N TYR A 101 -6.94 -6.33 4.51
CA TYR A 101 -6.88 -5.55 5.75
C TYR A 101 -6.65 -4.06 5.45
N HIS A 102 -6.97 -3.20 6.43
CA HIS A 102 -6.62 -1.78 6.37
C HIS A 102 -5.13 -1.56 6.64
N LEU A 103 -4.43 -0.92 5.72
CA LEU A 103 -3.00 -0.64 5.84
C LEU A 103 -2.66 0.10 7.15
N MET A 104 -3.47 1.08 7.54
CA MET A 104 -3.25 1.85 8.76
C MET A 104 -3.24 0.97 10.02
N LYS A 105 -4.07 -0.08 10.10
CA LYS A 105 -4.05 -1.02 11.22
C LYS A 105 -2.74 -1.80 11.29
N ARG A 106 -2.20 -2.20 10.14
CA ARG A 106 -0.87 -2.82 10.05
C ARG A 106 0.22 -1.86 10.49
N ALA A 107 0.19 -0.61 10.01
CA ALA A 107 1.17 0.40 10.37
C ALA A 107 1.18 0.69 11.89
N VAL A 108 -0.01 0.77 12.52
CA VAL A 108 -0.13 0.89 13.98
C VAL A 108 0.49 -0.32 14.68
N PHE A 109 0.18 -1.53 14.23
CA PHE A 109 0.74 -2.74 14.82
C PHE A 109 2.28 -2.79 14.73
N TYR A 110 2.84 -2.42 13.58
CA TYR A 110 4.30 -2.35 13.38
C TYR A 110 4.95 -1.30 14.27
N ALA A 111 4.33 -0.12 14.41
CA ALA A 111 4.83 0.93 15.29
C ALA A 111 4.81 0.49 16.77
N CYS A 112 3.74 -0.19 17.22
CA CYS A 112 3.66 -0.74 18.57
C CYS A 112 4.73 -1.81 18.81
N ARG A 113 5.01 -2.64 17.82
CA ARG A 113 6.10 -3.62 17.89
C ARG A 113 7.47 -2.95 18.01
N LEU A 114 7.72 -1.88 17.24
CA LEU A 114 8.96 -1.11 17.32
C LEU A 114 9.19 -0.52 18.72
N ILE A 115 8.15 -0.03 19.38
CA ILE A 115 8.23 0.43 20.77
C ILE A 115 8.48 -0.74 21.71
N SER A 116 7.70 -1.80 21.60
CA SER A 116 7.78 -2.96 22.49
C SER A 116 9.13 -3.68 22.41
N SER A 117 9.70 -3.77 21.21
CA SER A 117 10.97 -4.46 20.96
C SER A 117 12.20 -3.75 21.50
N GLN A 118 12.06 -2.51 21.96
CA GLN A 118 13.16 -1.76 22.56
C GLN A 118 13.57 -2.33 23.95
N LYS A 119 12.62 -2.96 24.65
CA LYS A 119 12.93 -3.57 25.94
C LYS A 119 13.97 -4.69 25.76
N GLU A 120 15.00 -4.71 26.62
CA GLU A 120 16.16 -5.61 26.59
C GLU A 120 17.06 -5.45 25.35
N ARG A 121 16.80 -4.42 24.52
CA ARG A 121 17.66 -4.03 23.39
C ARG A 121 18.20 -2.62 23.56
N GLU A 122 17.32 -1.65 23.81
CA GLU A 122 17.64 -0.24 23.96
C GLU A 122 17.64 0.18 25.42
N PHE A 123 16.89 -0.50 26.27
CA PHE A 123 16.84 -0.29 27.71
C PHE A 123 16.53 -1.60 28.46
N GLU A 124 16.98 -1.69 29.71
CA GLU A 124 16.81 -2.85 30.57
C GLU A 124 15.86 -2.58 31.75
N GLY A 125 15.20 -3.64 32.20
CA GLY A 125 14.41 -3.62 33.42
C GLY A 125 13.24 -2.61 33.41
N LYS A 126 13.32 -1.54 34.22
CA LYS A 126 12.28 -0.52 34.38
C LYS A 126 12.69 0.87 33.89
N ASP A 127 13.76 0.98 33.12
CA ASP A 127 14.26 2.25 32.62
C ASP A 127 13.46 2.76 31.41
N TYR A 128 12.17 2.97 31.61
CA TYR A 128 11.26 3.44 30.55
C TYR A 128 11.59 4.86 30.05
N ASN A 129 12.39 5.64 30.78
CA ASN A 129 12.84 6.95 30.32
C ASN A 129 13.80 6.87 29.13
N SER A 130 14.44 5.73 28.92
CA SER A 130 15.34 5.47 27.80
C SER A 130 14.64 4.97 26.54
N ILE A 131 13.28 4.92 26.53
CA ILE A 131 12.52 4.60 25.32
C ILE A 131 12.81 5.66 24.25
N LYS A 132 13.29 5.19 23.10
CA LYS A 132 13.58 6.04 21.94
C LYS A 132 12.31 6.29 21.14
N LYS A 133 12.18 7.50 20.64
CA LYS A 133 11.11 7.89 19.72
C LYS A 133 11.26 7.14 18.41
N ILE A 134 10.15 6.67 17.86
CA ILE A 134 10.10 5.93 16.61
C ILE A 134 9.37 6.67 15.51
N TYR A 135 9.81 6.41 14.28
CA TYR A 135 9.11 6.76 13.05
C TYR A 135 8.90 5.52 12.20
N SER A 136 7.64 5.17 11.95
CA SER A 136 7.24 4.11 11.02
C SER A 136 6.72 4.77 9.74
N ILE A 137 7.54 4.77 8.68
CA ILE A 137 7.30 5.49 7.43
C ILE A 137 6.87 4.49 6.36
N TRP A 138 5.70 4.69 5.78
CA TRP A 138 5.10 3.83 4.76
C TRP A 138 5.03 4.57 3.43
N ILE A 139 5.71 4.06 2.42
CA ILE A 139 5.68 4.58 1.06
C ILE A 139 4.71 3.72 0.26
N CYS A 140 3.55 4.29 -0.06
CA CYS A 140 2.50 3.62 -0.81
C CYS A 140 2.57 4.06 -2.28
N MET A 141 2.75 3.09 -3.17
CA MET A 141 2.93 3.35 -4.61
C MET A 141 1.62 3.69 -5.32
N ASP A 142 0.50 3.68 -4.60
CA ASP A 142 -0.80 4.14 -5.08
C ASP A 142 -1.44 5.12 -4.08
N SER A 143 -2.47 5.82 -4.55
CA SER A 143 -3.28 6.71 -3.72
C SER A 143 -4.76 6.45 -3.97
N PRO A 144 -5.58 6.32 -2.90
CA PRO A 144 -7.01 6.06 -3.04
C PRO A 144 -7.78 7.14 -3.82
N ASN A 145 -7.32 8.39 -3.76
CA ASN A 145 -7.94 9.56 -4.40
C ASN A 145 -7.17 10.10 -5.61
N ARG A 146 -6.15 9.36 -6.10
CA ARG A 146 -5.28 9.71 -7.23
C ARG A 146 -4.34 10.90 -7.02
N ASP A 147 -4.47 11.66 -5.94
CA ASP A 147 -3.55 12.73 -5.59
C ASP A 147 -2.49 12.23 -4.60
N SER A 148 -1.28 12.77 -4.67
CA SER A 148 -0.23 12.47 -3.71
C SER A 148 -0.52 13.14 -2.37
N TYR A 149 -0.19 12.47 -1.26
CA TYR A 149 -0.29 13.07 0.07
C TYR A 149 0.73 12.49 1.04
N ILE A 150 1.05 13.27 2.08
CA ILE A 150 1.85 12.85 3.22
C ILE A 150 1.06 13.13 4.48
N ASN A 151 0.71 12.08 5.23
CA ASN A 151 0.00 12.19 6.50
C ASN A 151 0.84 11.64 7.63
N ARG A 152 0.92 12.38 8.74
CA ARG A 152 1.55 11.93 9.98
C ARG A 152 0.51 11.72 11.08
N TYR A 153 0.61 10.57 11.72
CA TYR A 153 -0.23 10.17 12.86
C TYR A 153 0.65 10.05 14.10
N ARG A 154 0.21 10.64 15.20
CA ARG A 154 0.92 10.66 16.48
C ARG A 154 -0.06 10.71 17.66
N LEU A 155 0.45 10.46 18.85
CA LEU A 155 -0.34 10.67 20.07
C LEU A 155 -0.51 12.16 20.35
N GLU A 156 -1.70 12.53 20.84
CA GLU A 156 -2.04 13.89 21.20
C GLU A 156 -2.68 13.90 22.60
N GLU A 157 -2.25 14.83 23.45
CA GLU A 157 -2.85 15.06 24.75
C GLU A 157 -4.15 15.84 24.62
N LYS A 158 -5.24 15.32 25.22
CA LYS A 158 -6.54 16.01 25.31
C LYS A 158 -6.99 16.07 26.73
N HIS A 159 -7.15 17.28 27.27
CA HIS A 159 -7.65 17.47 28.63
C HIS A 159 -9.15 17.16 28.71
N LEU A 160 -9.52 16.14 29.45
CA LEU A 160 -10.92 15.74 29.67
C LEU A 160 -11.51 16.33 30.97
N LEU A 161 -10.65 16.54 31.97
CA LEU A 161 -11.03 17.13 33.26
C LEU A 161 -9.81 17.87 33.84
N HIS A 162 -9.99 19.11 34.22
CA HIS A 162 -8.93 20.00 34.68
C HIS A 162 -7.73 20.11 33.71
N ARG A 163 -6.81 21.01 33.95
CA ARG A 163 -5.71 21.27 33.06
C ARG A 163 -4.38 20.86 33.71
N TYR A 164 -3.85 19.71 33.29
CA TYR A 164 -2.47 19.32 33.47
C TYR A 164 -1.84 19.17 32.09
N LYS A 165 -0.66 19.72 31.88
CA LYS A 165 0.06 19.61 30.59
C LYS A 165 1.30 18.76 30.81
N GLU A 166 1.33 17.57 30.21
CA GLU A 166 2.51 16.72 30.19
C GLU A 166 3.56 17.26 29.21
N SER A 167 4.84 17.00 29.47
CA SER A 167 5.89 17.31 28.49
C SER A 167 5.72 16.44 27.26
N GLN A 168 5.74 17.08 26.08
CA GLN A 168 5.54 16.37 24.80
C GLN A 168 6.58 15.26 24.58
N GLU A 169 7.80 15.41 25.05
CA GLU A 169 8.88 14.42 24.98
C GLU A 169 8.51 13.09 25.66
N ASN A 170 7.61 13.10 26.64
CA ASN A 170 7.20 11.89 27.38
C ASN A 170 6.15 11.06 26.65
N TYR A 171 5.42 11.61 25.68
CA TYR A 171 4.35 10.89 24.99
C TYR A 171 4.43 10.92 23.45
N ASP A 172 5.17 11.86 22.82
CA ASP A 172 5.36 11.91 21.37
C ASP A 172 6.44 10.91 20.92
N LEU A 173 6.26 9.64 21.33
CA LEU A 173 7.21 8.57 21.11
C LEU A 173 6.88 7.74 19.87
N VAL A 174 5.64 7.77 19.38
CA VAL A 174 5.17 6.97 18.26
C VAL A 174 4.70 7.88 17.14
N ASN A 175 5.37 7.81 15.99
CA ASN A 175 4.99 8.53 14.79
C ASN A 175 4.85 7.56 13.62
N ILE A 176 3.69 7.58 12.95
CA ILE A 176 3.44 6.82 11.73
C ILE A 176 3.26 7.83 10.61
N VAL A 177 3.98 7.64 9.51
CA VAL A 177 3.88 8.49 8.33
C VAL A 177 3.45 7.66 7.14
N LEU A 178 2.36 8.07 6.49
CA LEU A 178 1.93 7.53 5.20
C LEU A 178 2.28 8.52 4.10
N ILE A 179 3.07 8.08 3.15
CA ILE A 179 3.40 8.79 1.91
C ILE A 179 2.71 8.05 0.78
N SER A 180 1.73 8.66 0.13
CA SER A 180 0.98 8.04 -0.95
C SER A 180 1.28 8.75 -2.26
N LEU A 181 1.62 7.96 -3.28
CA LEU A 181 2.00 8.48 -4.59
C LEU A 181 0.79 8.50 -5.50
N GLY A 182 0.42 9.70 -5.96
CA GLY A 182 -0.65 9.92 -6.92
C GLY A 182 -0.21 9.65 -8.37
N GLU A 183 -1.19 9.65 -9.28
CA GLU A 183 -0.96 9.41 -10.71
C GLU A 183 -0.36 10.65 -11.42
N LYS A 184 -0.59 11.86 -10.88
CA LYS A 184 -0.11 13.11 -11.47
C LYS A 184 1.27 13.46 -10.91
N ALA A 185 2.11 14.02 -11.77
CA ALA A 185 3.39 14.58 -11.34
C ALA A 185 3.16 15.66 -10.28
N ASP A 186 3.89 15.58 -9.19
CA ASP A 186 3.81 16.49 -8.06
C ASP A 186 5.00 17.47 -8.08
N LYS A 187 4.79 18.68 -7.53
CA LYS A 187 5.82 19.71 -7.39
C LYS A 187 6.64 19.56 -6.09
N ASP A 188 6.13 18.77 -5.14
CA ASP A 188 6.87 18.48 -3.92
C ASP A 188 8.11 17.63 -4.25
N ARG A 189 9.27 18.09 -3.78
CA ARG A 189 10.57 17.48 -4.12
C ARG A 189 10.64 16.00 -3.75
N LEU A 190 10.15 15.63 -2.57
CA LEU A 190 10.16 14.22 -2.15
C LEU A 190 9.18 13.38 -2.95
N ILE A 191 7.95 13.86 -3.13
CA ILE A 191 6.94 13.14 -3.91
C ILE A 191 7.43 12.93 -5.35
N HIS A 192 8.00 13.96 -5.99
CA HIS A 192 8.57 13.84 -7.33
C HIS A 192 9.68 12.78 -7.39
N LEU A 193 10.62 12.81 -6.43
CA LEU A 193 11.68 11.80 -6.33
C LEU A 193 11.11 10.37 -6.24
N LEU A 194 10.14 10.17 -5.34
CA LEU A 194 9.53 8.86 -5.14
C LEU A 194 8.69 8.41 -6.37
N GLN A 195 8.03 9.35 -7.04
CA GLN A 195 7.33 9.05 -8.30
C GLN A 195 8.33 8.64 -9.40
N VAL A 196 9.46 9.32 -9.54
CA VAL A 196 10.51 8.91 -10.50
C VAL A 196 11.00 7.49 -10.20
N LEU A 197 11.19 7.16 -8.92
CA LEU A 197 11.68 5.84 -8.51
C LEU A 197 10.64 4.72 -8.69
N PHE A 198 9.40 4.95 -8.24
CA PHE A 198 8.43 3.87 -7.99
C PHE A 198 7.22 3.85 -8.91
N THR A 199 6.93 4.94 -9.64
CA THR A 199 5.77 4.92 -10.53
C THR A 199 6.15 4.47 -11.95
N GLU A 200 5.20 3.77 -12.59
CA GLU A 200 5.26 3.42 -14.01
C GLU A 200 5.05 4.68 -14.86
N SER A 201 5.96 5.64 -14.79
CA SER A 201 5.91 6.79 -15.68
C SER A 201 6.36 6.33 -17.08
N GLN A 202 5.83 6.97 -18.13
CA GLN A 202 6.30 6.78 -19.52
C GLN A 202 7.78 7.18 -19.74
N GLN A 203 8.50 7.47 -18.65
CA GLN A 203 9.89 7.84 -18.66
C GLN A 203 10.77 6.62 -18.89
N THR A 204 11.69 6.74 -19.84
CA THR A 204 12.72 5.72 -20.06
C THR A 204 13.65 5.62 -18.86
N PHE A 205 14.31 4.48 -18.69
CA PHE A 205 15.32 4.27 -17.64
C PHE A 205 16.38 5.38 -17.65
N ASP A 206 16.89 5.76 -18.83
CA ASP A 206 17.89 6.83 -18.99
C ASP A 206 17.36 8.19 -18.51
N SER A 207 16.08 8.51 -18.77
CA SER A 207 15.45 9.74 -18.28
C SER A 207 15.37 9.75 -16.77
N LYS A 208 14.93 8.65 -16.13
CA LYS A 208 14.89 8.51 -14.67
C LYS A 208 16.28 8.65 -14.05
N ARG A 209 17.27 8.00 -14.65
CA ARG A 209 18.68 8.09 -14.23
C ARG A 209 19.19 9.53 -14.25
N ASN A 210 18.97 10.26 -15.34
CA ASN A 210 19.40 11.65 -15.48
C ASN A 210 18.74 12.53 -14.42
N ILE A 211 17.45 12.40 -14.16
CA ILE A 211 16.76 13.14 -13.10
C ILE A 211 17.38 12.85 -11.73
N LEU A 212 17.63 11.59 -11.41
CA LEU A 212 18.23 11.20 -10.12
C LEU A 212 19.63 11.78 -9.93
N GLN A 213 20.44 11.81 -10.99
CA GLN A 213 21.81 12.34 -10.95
C GLN A 213 21.84 13.87 -10.93
N GLU A 214 21.08 14.53 -11.81
CA GLU A 214 21.16 15.98 -11.99
C GLU A 214 20.36 16.75 -10.93
N GLU A 215 19.15 16.31 -10.59
CA GLU A 215 18.30 17.05 -9.66
C GLU A 215 18.52 16.65 -8.19
N TYR A 216 18.77 15.35 -7.96
CA TYR A 216 18.88 14.80 -6.59
C TYR A 216 20.30 14.46 -6.18
N HIS A 217 21.27 14.54 -7.09
CA HIS A 217 22.67 14.18 -6.85
C HIS A 217 22.82 12.76 -6.25
N ILE A 218 21.95 11.86 -6.69
CA ILE A 218 22.00 10.44 -6.32
C ILE A 218 22.86 9.74 -7.37
N GLU A 219 24.06 9.28 -6.94
CA GLU A 219 24.94 8.48 -7.79
C GLU A 219 24.31 7.10 -7.99
N MET A 220 24.17 6.71 -9.25
CA MET A 220 23.65 5.40 -9.61
C MET A 220 24.80 4.40 -9.63
N THR A 221 24.80 3.46 -8.69
CA THR A 221 25.71 2.31 -8.75
C THR A 221 25.16 1.25 -9.70
N PRO A 222 26.01 0.36 -10.25
CA PRO A 222 25.57 -0.74 -11.10
C PRO A 222 24.48 -1.61 -10.42
N GLU A 223 24.57 -1.81 -9.10
CA GLU A 223 23.61 -2.57 -8.32
C GLU A 223 22.26 -1.84 -8.29
N MET A 224 22.23 -0.52 -8.05
CA MET A 224 21.00 0.29 -8.10
C MET A 224 20.38 0.29 -9.49
N GLU A 225 21.21 0.37 -10.53
CA GLU A 225 20.74 0.28 -11.92
C GLU A 225 20.07 -1.07 -12.20
N GLN A 226 20.68 -2.15 -11.74
CA GLN A 226 20.12 -3.49 -11.88
C GLN A 226 18.81 -3.66 -11.11
N GLU A 227 18.75 -3.17 -9.86
CA GLU A 227 17.54 -3.22 -9.04
C GLU A 227 16.41 -2.39 -9.63
N MET A 228 16.69 -1.15 -10.07
CA MET A 228 15.69 -0.31 -10.74
C MET A 228 15.21 -0.92 -12.06
N SER A 229 16.10 -1.48 -12.85
CA SER A 229 15.73 -2.19 -14.07
C SER A 229 14.85 -3.41 -13.78
N THR A 230 15.20 -4.16 -12.73
CA THR A 230 14.41 -5.32 -12.28
C THR A 230 13.03 -4.88 -11.77
N MET A 231 12.95 -3.80 -10.99
CA MET A 231 11.68 -3.23 -10.51
C MET A 231 10.82 -2.72 -11.68
N CYS A 232 11.41 -2.01 -12.64
CA CYS A 232 10.69 -1.58 -13.84
C CYS A 232 10.16 -2.77 -14.65
N ASN A 233 10.97 -3.81 -14.84
CA ASN A 233 10.58 -5.02 -15.57
C ASN A 233 9.55 -5.85 -14.79
N LEU A 234 9.67 -5.93 -13.46
CA LEU A 234 8.70 -6.62 -12.61
C LEU A 234 7.35 -5.89 -12.61
N SER A 235 7.36 -4.56 -12.61
CA SER A 235 6.15 -3.74 -12.67
C SER A 235 5.43 -3.93 -14.02
N LEU A 236 6.16 -3.97 -15.13
CA LEU A 236 5.63 -4.25 -16.46
C LEU A 236 5.00 -5.66 -16.53
N ASN A 237 5.69 -6.69 -16.05
CA ASN A 237 5.19 -8.06 -16.05
C ASN A 237 3.92 -8.23 -15.17
N ILE A 238 3.87 -7.55 -14.04
CA ILE A 238 2.70 -7.61 -13.13
C ILE A 238 1.52 -6.82 -13.73
N SER A 239 1.78 -5.71 -14.40
CA SER A 239 0.76 -4.96 -15.16
C SER A 239 0.16 -5.81 -16.25
N GLU A 240 0.98 -6.52 -17.02
CA GLU A 240 0.57 -7.44 -18.08
C GLU A 240 -0.22 -8.64 -17.54
N GLU A 241 0.21 -9.25 -16.45
CA GLU A 241 -0.54 -10.32 -15.77
C GLU A 241 -1.88 -9.84 -15.17
N ALA A 242 -1.93 -8.63 -14.61
CA ALA A 242 -3.16 -8.05 -14.10
C ALA A 242 -4.13 -7.73 -15.22
N LEU A 243 -3.64 -7.20 -16.36
CA LEU A 243 -4.42 -6.96 -17.57
C LEU A 243 -4.96 -8.27 -18.14
N ASN A 244 -4.11 -9.29 -18.28
CA ASN A 244 -4.50 -10.59 -18.80
C ASN A 244 -5.53 -11.29 -17.88
N ARG A 245 -5.38 -11.19 -16.57
CA ARG A 245 -6.39 -11.67 -15.60
C ARG A 245 -7.71 -10.91 -15.74
N GLY A 246 -7.67 -9.59 -15.81
CA GLY A 246 -8.87 -8.76 -16.03
C GLY A 246 -9.59 -9.08 -17.34
N LEU A 247 -8.85 -9.23 -18.44
CA LEU A 247 -9.39 -9.63 -19.74
C LEU A 247 -10.00 -11.05 -19.71
N ALA A 248 -9.34 -11.99 -19.03
CA ALA A 248 -9.85 -13.36 -18.90
C ALA A 248 -11.13 -13.40 -18.04
N GLN A 249 -11.17 -12.64 -16.96
CA GLN A 249 -12.35 -12.47 -16.10
C GLN A 249 -13.51 -11.83 -16.87
N GLY A 250 -13.27 -10.69 -17.52
CA GLY A 250 -14.29 -9.99 -18.31
C GLY A 250 -14.85 -10.83 -19.46
N ARG A 251 -13.99 -11.62 -20.16
CA ARG A 251 -14.43 -12.58 -21.18
C ARG A 251 -15.29 -13.71 -20.58
N LYS A 252 -14.97 -14.18 -19.38
CA LYS A 252 -15.74 -15.24 -18.70
C LYS A 252 -17.10 -14.71 -18.27
N GLU A 253 -17.15 -13.54 -17.68
CA GLU A 253 -18.38 -12.86 -17.24
C GLU A 253 -19.27 -12.52 -18.44
N GLY A 254 -18.75 -11.84 -19.45
CA GLY A 254 -19.51 -11.49 -20.65
C GLY A 254 -20.02 -12.72 -21.44
N ARG A 255 -19.27 -13.84 -21.43
CA ARG A 255 -19.79 -15.10 -22.00
C ARG A 255 -20.90 -15.71 -21.15
N ALA A 256 -20.83 -15.61 -19.84
CA ALA A 256 -21.87 -16.12 -18.94
C ALA A 256 -23.16 -15.29 -19.06
N GLU A 257 -23.03 -13.97 -19.07
CA GLU A 257 -24.13 -13.03 -19.27
C GLU A 257 -24.77 -13.20 -20.66
N GLY A 258 -24.01 -13.19 -21.73
CA GLY A 258 -24.52 -13.38 -23.08
C GLY A 258 -25.19 -14.74 -23.31
N ARG A 259 -24.73 -15.81 -22.62
CA ARG A 259 -25.43 -17.11 -22.64
C ARG A 259 -26.77 -17.07 -21.86
N ALA A 260 -26.81 -16.36 -20.74
CA ALA A 260 -28.03 -16.22 -19.94
C ALA A 260 -29.06 -15.38 -20.68
N GLU A 261 -28.67 -14.26 -21.25
CA GLU A 261 -29.49 -13.38 -22.08
C GLU A 261 -30.02 -14.11 -23.32
N GLY A 262 -29.13 -14.72 -24.12
CA GLY A 262 -29.55 -15.47 -25.32
C GLY A 262 -30.44 -16.66 -25.02
N ARG A 263 -30.27 -17.31 -23.85
CA ARG A 263 -31.19 -18.36 -23.42
C ARG A 263 -32.57 -17.79 -23.08
N LEU A 264 -32.63 -16.66 -22.37
CA LEU A 264 -33.89 -16.00 -21.99
C LEU A 264 -34.63 -15.52 -23.24
N GLU A 265 -33.91 -14.91 -24.17
CA GLU A 265 -34.44 -14.43 -25.45
C GLU A 265 -35.00 -15.59 -26.29
N GLY A 266 -34.28 -16.71 -26.39
CA GLY A 266 -34.79 -17.94 -27.08
C GLY A 266 -36.00 -18.55 -26.40
N LEU A 267 -36.12 -18.50 -25.07
CA LEU A 267 -37.29 -18.94 -24.34
C LEU A 267 -38.51 -18.02 -24.57
N ASN A 268 -38.25 -16.69 -24.60
CA ASN A 268 -39.31 -15.72 -24.91
C ASN A 268 -39.83 -15.88 -26.34
N GLU A 269 -38.95 -16.04 -27.35
CA GLU A 269 -39.35 -16.29 -28.72
C GLU A 269 -40.18 -17.60 -28.83
N THR A 270 -39.79 -18.63 -28.08
CA THR A 270 -40.50 -19.90 -28.05
C THR A 270 -41.88 -19.71 -27.44
N ALA A 271 -42.00 -18.94 -26.34
CA ALA A 271 -43.28 -18.63 -25.72
C ALA A 271 -44.21 -17.86 -26.69
N VAL A 272 -43.69 -16.88 -27.43
CA VAL A 272 -44.46 -16.14 -28.47
C VAL A 272 -45.03 -17.10 -29.53
N ARG A 273 -44.18 -18.03 -30.03
CA ARG A 273 -44.64 -19.01 -31.03
C ARG A 273 -45.74 -19.95 -30.48
N LEU A 274 -45.55 -20.49 -29.28
CA LEU A 274 -46.50 -21.41 -28.67
C LEU A 274 -47.86 -20.73 -28.37
N LEU A 275 -47.85 -19.49 -27.85
CA LEU A 275 -49.04 -18.69 -27.64
C LEU A 275 -49.76 -18.39 -28.97
N SER A 276 -49.00 -18.09 -30.02
CA SER A 276 -49.54 -17.84 -31.36
C SER A 276 -50.19 -19.09 -32.00
N MET A 277 -49.76 -20.29 -31.58
CA MET A 277 -50.35 -21.57 -31.97
C MET A 277 -51.62 -21.93 -31.15
N GLY A 278 -52.00 -21.10 -30.17
CA GLY A 278 -53.20 -21.24 -29.37
C GLY A 278 -53.05 -22.10 -28.10
N LEU A 279 -51.82 -22.36 -27.64
CA LEU A 279 -51.59 -23.03 -26.35
C LEU A 279 -51.97 -22.11 -25.18
N SER A 280 -52.37 -22.75 -24.05
CA SER A 280 -52.67 -22.00 -22.83
C SER A 280 -51.41 -21.38 -22.19
N VAL A 281 -51.58 -20.30 -21.41
CA VAL A 281 -50.48 -19.66 -20.68
C VAL A 281 -49.79 -20.64 -19.74
N GLU A 282 -50.58 -21.51 -19.10
CA GLU A 282 -50.10 -22.54 -18.18
C GLU A 282 -49.23 -23.60 -18.89
N ASP A 283 -49.64 -24.04 -20.09
CA ASP A 283 -48.90 -25.04 -20.86
C ASP A 283 -47.59 -24.42 -21.41
N VAL A 284 -47.64 -23.17 -21.85
CA VAL A 284 -46.44 -22.44 -22.31
C VAL A 284 -45.45 -22.20 -21.17
N SER A 285 -45.93 -21.81 -19.99
CA SER A 285 -45.08 -21.65 -18.81
C SER A 285 -44.39 -22.96 -18.42
N LYS A 286 -45.11 -24.09 -18.42
CA LYS A 286 -44.56 -25.43 -18.16
C LYS A 286 -43.54 -25.84 -19.23
N GLY A 287 -43.84 -25.58 -20.49
CA GLY A 287 -43.01 -25.99 -21.63
C GLY A 287 -41.71 -25.19 -21.75
N THR A 288 -41.74 -23.89 -21.40
CA THR A 288 -40.58 -22.97 -21.48
C THR A 288 -39.87 -22.82 -20.16
N SER A 289 -40.47 -23.21 -19.04
CA SER A 289 -40.01 -22.92 -17.67
C SER A 289 -39.90 -21.41 -17.36
N LEU A 290 -40.58 -20.56 -18.11
CA LEU A 290 -40.75 -19.14 -17.78
C LEU A 290 -41.80 -18.96 -16.68
N PRO A 291 -41.65 -17.97 -15.80
CA PRO A 291 -42.67 -17.60 -14.83
C PRO A 291 -44.03 -17.33 -15.52
N LEU A 292 -45.13 -17.68 -14.86
CA LEU A 292 -46.47 -17.52 -15.41
C LEU A 292 -46.75 -16.05 -15.77
N GLU A 293 -46.38 -15.15 -14.87
CA GLU A 293 -46.47 -13.68 -15.04
C GLU A 293 -45.79 -13.20 -16.33
N THR A 294 -44.59 -13.72 -16.61
CA THR A 294 -43.84 -13.35 -17.83
C THR A 294 -44.54 -13.83 -19.09
N VAL A 295 -45.15 -15.02 -19.06
CA VAL A 295 -45.93 -15.56 -20.21
C VAL A 295 -47.21 -14.78 -20.41
N GLU A 296 -47.87 -14.33 -19.34
CA GLU A 296 -49.05 -13.46 -19.41
C GLU A 296 -48.69 -12.11 -20.03
N GLU A 297 -47.60 -11.51 -19.65
CA GLU A 297 -47.09 -10.25 -20.24
C GLU A 297 -46.83 -10.40 -21.75
N ILE A 298 -46.16 -11.49 -22.15
CA ILE A 298 -45.90 -11.80 -23.56
C ILE A 298 -47.23 -11.94 -24.33
N LYS A 299 -48.23 -12.65 -23.77
CA LYS A 299 -49.57 -12.82 -24.39
C LYS A 299 -50.23 -11.45 -24.60
N LYS A 300 -50.22 -10.58 -23.60
CA LYS A 300 -50.79 -9.24 -23.68
C LYS A 300 -50.12 -8.42 -24.79
N GLN A 301 -48.80 -8.46 -24.90
CA GLN A 301 -48.04 -7.78 -25.97
C GLN A 301 -48.45 -8.29 -27.38
N ILE A 302 -48.66 -9.59 -27.53
CA ILE A 302 -49.11 -10.19 -28.80
C ILE A 302 -50.51 -9.70 -29.17
N GLU A 303 -51.44 -9.59 -28.19
CA GLU A 303 -52.81 -9.12 -28.39
C GLU A 303 -52.85 -7.62 -28.75
N GLU A 304 -52.03 -6.79 -28.08
CA GLU A 304 -51.86 -5.36 -28.37
C GLU A 304 -51.26 -5.09 -29.77
N THR A 305 -50.40 -5.98 -30.27
CA THR A 305 -49.78 -5.83 -31.60
C THR A 305 -50.74 -6.25 -32.72
N LYS A 306 -51.80 -7.00 -32.42
CA LYS A 306 -52.82 -7.48 -33.40
C LYS A 306 -54.04 -6.58 -33.47
N ALA A 307 -54.20 -5.64 -32.54
CA ALA A 307 -55.32 -4.69 -32.48
C ALA A 307 -54.97 -3.39 -33.22
#